data_6af90f90fbf09035d63ddb0d306a544a
#
_entry.id   6af90f90fbf09035d63ddb0d306a544a
#
_cell.length_a   1.000
_cell.length_b   1.000
_cell.length_c   1.000
_cell.angle_alpha   90.00
_cell.angle_beta   90.00
_cell.angle_gamma   90.00
#
_symmetry.space_group_name_H-M   'P 1'
#
loop_
_entity.id
_entity.type
_entity.pdbx_description
1 polymer ?
#
loop_
_entity_poly.entity_id
_entity_poly.type
_entity_poly.pdbx_seq_one_letter_code
_entity_poly.pdbx_strand_id
1 'polypeptide(L)'
;MENWKLNLYICCAASFIVSIGMSQMAPILPLYIAELGVSDPGDIARWSGIVFGCNFISLAIFSPIWGRLSDRFGRKPMILRASAWLGFIMIGMGLAQSVMHLVILRLLQGALSGFQAAAIPLIAQETPKERSGWAMGLFFTAQGSGGRMGPLAGGWLSEIIGYRHTFFLIGSCCLLGFLALTRLKETVKPNPRAAEQGLKETFRKLPHKQAVCGLFRRTLFLHFALTCWQPILTVYVQTLEPNAEHLALLSGAVFSSAGFASMLCASRLGRLADRIGSHKILFACLTLAGFVAIPQGLVTAPWQLGLLRFVHGVAIAGLMPSTNNLIRQLTPPVCLGRIYGFNQSAQFIGMFSGSILGGHIAAEIGIANMFFIVAALLLLNAAWCRLVIWHS
;
A
#
# COMPACT_ATOMS: atom_id res chain seq x y z
N MET A 1 -19.14 14.25 24.02
CA MET A 1 -18.89 14.01 22.57
C MET A 1 -19.68 12.78 22.17
N GLU A 2 -20.42 12.79 21.04
CA GLU A 2 -21.18 11.62 20.58
C GLU A 2 -20.22 10.46 20.33
N ASN A 3 -20.58 9.25 20.72
CA ASN A 3 -19.68 8.07 20.70
C ASN A 3 -19.06 7.82 19.31
N TRP A 4 -19.83 8.03 18.23
CA TRP A 4 -19.32 7.83 16.88
C TRP A 4 -18.23 8.83 16.47
N LYS A 5 -18.31 10.09 16.94
CA LYS A 5 -17.25 11.09 16.70
C LYS A 5 -15.95 10.70 17.41
N LEU A 6 -16.05 10.22 18.65
CA LEU A 6 -14.90 9.73 19.40
C LEU A 6 -14.26 8.54 18.68
N ASN A 7 -15.07 7.56 18.27
CA ASN A 7 -14.59 6.41 17.50
C ASN A 7 -13.88 6.85 16.22
N LEU A 8 -14.47 7.78 15.48
CA LEU A 8 -13.90 8.28 14.23
C LEU A 8 -12.54 8.93 14.45
N TYR A 9 -12.41 9.87 15.38
CA TYR A 9 -11.15 10.59 15.62
C TYR A 9 -10.03 9.65 16.13
N ILE A 10 -10.36 8.73 17.04
CA ILE A 10 -9.40 7.73 17.53
C ILE A 10 -8.94 6.83 16.37
N CYS A 11 -9.86 6.34 15.53
CA CYS A 11 -9.53 5.52 14.37
C CYS A 11 -8.71 6.29 13.33
N CYS A 12 -9.00 7.58 13.10
CA CYS A 12 -8.21 8.43 12.20
C CYS A 12 -6.78 8.60 12.71
N ALA A 13 -6.59 8.93 13.98
CA ALA A 13 -5.26 9.09 14.57
C ALA A 13 -4.47 7.77 14.53
N ALA A 14 -5.09 6.65 14.93
CA ALA A 14 -4.47 5.35 14.87
C ALA A 14 -4.13 4.93 13.43
N SER A 15 -5.04 5.16 12.47
CA SER A 15 -4.80 4.85 11.05
C SER A 15 -3.66 5.67 10.47
N PHE A 16 -3.52 6.93 10.86
CA PHE A 16 -2.41 7.80 10.46
C PHE A 16 -1.07 7.23 10.95
N ILE A 17 -0.97 6.89 12.25
CA ILE A 17 0.24 6.32 12.86
C ILE A 17 0.59 4.97 12.21
N VAL A 18 -0.38 4.07 12.06
CA VAL A 18 -0.21 2.76 11.41
C VAL A 18 0.31 2.94 9.98
N SER A 19 -0.24 3.91 9.24
CA SER A 19 0.16 4.16 7.86
C SER A 19 1.57 4.74 7.74
N ILE A 20 1.98 5.61 8.66
CA ILE A 20 3.38 6.06 8.78
C ILE A 20 4.29 4.86 9.03
N GLY A 21 3.98 4.04 10.04
CA GLY A 21 4.78 2.87 10.40
C GLY A 21 4.97 1.88 9.25
N MET A 22 3.92 1.69 8.44
CA MET A 22 3.99 0.79 7.28
C MET A 22 4.81 1.37 6.12
N SER A 23 4.70 2.66 5.86
CA SER A 23 5.28 3.30 4.66
C SER A 23 6.71 3.78 4.83
N GLN A 24 7.14 4.11 6.06
CA GLN A 24 8.52 4.51 6.34
C GLN A 24 9.58 3.44 6.01
N MET A 25 9.15 2.17 6.00
CA MET A 25 10.05 1.05 5.69
C MET A 25 10.72 1.18 4.32
N ALA A 26 10.02 1.74 3.33
CA ALA A 26 10.50 1.76 1.96
C ALA A 26 11.87 2.45 1.80
N PRO A 27 12.10 3.69 2.30
CA PRO A 27 13.40 4.33 2.20
C PRO A 27 14.44 3.81 3.19
N ILE A 28 14.03 3.33 4.36
CA ILE A 28 14.95 2.92 5.44
C ILE A 28 15.49 1.50 5.21
N LEU A 29 14.70 0.61 4.64
CA LEU A 29 14.98 -0.82 4.62
C LEU A 29 16.33 -1.19 3.99
N PRO A 30 16.72 -0.68 2.79
CA PRO A 30 18.01 -1.01 2.21
C PRO A 30 19.18 -0.57 3.08
N LEU A 31 19.08 0.61 3.71
CA LEU A 31 20.12 1.16 4.58
C LEU A 31 20.24 0.36 5.88
N TYR A 32 19.12 -0.07 6.44
CA TYR A 32 19.10 -0.92 7.62
C TYR A 32 19.65 -2.33 7.33
N ILE A 33 19.39 -2.88 6.14
CA ILE A 33 19.98 -4.15 5.69
C ILE A 33 21.52 -4.03 5.58
N ALA A 34 22.01 -2.90 5.08
CA ALA A 34 23.44 -2.61 5.05
C ALA A 34 24.05 -2.52 6.47
N GLU A 35 23.36 -1.87 7.43
CA GLU A 35 23.78 -1.83 8.85
C GLU A 35 23.82 -3.25 9.47
N LEU A 36 22.95 -4.16 9.03
CA LEU A 36 22.95 -5.56 9.48
C LEU A 36 24.06 -6.42 8.88
N GLY A 37 24.99 -5.84 8.10
CA GLY A 37 26.21 -6.48 7.63
C GLY A 37 26.17 -6.96 6.18
N VAL A 38 25.16 -6.60 5.39
CA VAL A 38 25.12 -6.88 3.94
C VAL A 38 25.79 -5.71 3.20
N SER A 39 26.94 -5.95 2.56
CA SER A 39 27.74 -4.91 1.93
C SER A 39 27.61 -4.84 0.41
N ASP A 40 27.29 -5.96 -0.25
CA ASP A 40 27.11 -5.97 -1.71
C ASP A 40 25.79 -5.28 -2.12
N PRO A 41 25.83 -4.28 -3.03
CA PRO A 41 24.63 -3.57 -3.47
C PRO A 41 23.57 -4.48 -4.13
N GLY A 42 24.00 -5.52 -4.84
CA GLY A 42 23.11 -6.51 -5.44
C GLY A 42 22.36 -7.33 -4.39
N ASP A 43 23.08 -7.76 -3.35
CA ASP A 43 22.48 -8.50 -2.24
C ASP A 43 21.57 -7.59 -1.39
N ILE A 44 21.93 -6.32 -1.18
CA ILE A 44 21.05 -5.34 -0.55
C ILE A 44 19.74 -5.20 -1.35
N ALA A 45 19.81 -5.13 -2.68
CA ALA A 45 18.61 -5.04 -3.53
C ALA A 45 17.76 -6.32 -3.44
N ARG A 46 18.37 -7.51 -3.48
CA ARG A 46 17.69 -8.81 -3.34
C ARG A 46 16.98 -8.93 -1.99
N TRP A 47 17.71 -8.70 -0.90
CA TRP A 47 17.15 -8.78 0.46
C TRP A 47 16.06 -7.72 0.71
N SER A 48 16.25 -6.51 0.20
CA SER A 48 15.22 -5.45 0.27
C SER A 48 13.93 -5.89 -0.41
N GLY A 49 14.03 -6.51 -1.61
CA GLY A 49 12.89 -7.06 -2.32
C GLY A 49 12.17 -8.16 -1.52
N ILE A 50 12.93 -9.10 -0.94
CA ILE A 50 12.40 -10.21 -0.14
C ILE A 50 11.71 -9.67 1.13
N VAL A 51 12.41 -8.88 1.94
CA VAL A 51 11.88 -8.34 3.20
C VAL A 51 10.66 -7.46 2.96
N PHE A 52 10.68 -6.62 1.92
CA PHE A 52 9.53 -5.78 1.58
C PHE A 52 8.35 -6.60 1.07
N GLY A 53 8.61 -7.61 0.23
CA GLY A 53 7.61 -8.47 -0.38
C GLY A 53 6.92 -9.43 0.60
N CYS A 54 7.65 -10.04 1.52
CA CYS A 54 7.13 -11.06 2.45
C CYS A 54 5.88 -10.62 3.22
N ASN A 55 5.76 -9.34 3.55
CA ASN A 55 4.57 -8.80 4.20
C ASN A 55 3.30 -8.99 3.34
N PHE A 56 3.41 -8.82 2.02
CA PHE A 56 2.24 -8.86 1.13
C PHE A 56 1.70 -10.25 0.91
N ILE A 57 2.56 -11.29 0.85
CA ILE A 57 2.08 -12.67 0.73
C ILE A 57 1.30 -13.10 1.97
N SER A 58 1.79 -12.72 3.15
CA SER A 58 1.06 -12.96 4.40
C SER A 58 -0.26 -12.21 4.43
N LEU A 59 -0.29 -10.93 4.00
CA LEU A 59 -1.53 -10.16 3.85
C LEU A 59 -2.53 -10.84 2.91
N ALA A 60 -2.07 -11.36 1.77
CA ALA A 60 -2.94 -12.05 0.80
C ALA A 60 -3.61 -13.29 1.41
N ILE A 61 -2.87 -14.04 2.22
CA ILE A 61 -3.36 -15.28 2.85
C ILE A 61 -4.28 -14.97 4.04
N PHE A 62 -3.85 -14.08 4.94
CA PHE A 62 -4.51 -13.87 6.23
C PHE A 62 -5.63 -12.83 6.21
N SER A 63 -5.64 -11.87 5.25
CA SER A 63 -6.68 -10.83 5.17
C SER A 63 -8.11 -11.39 5.10
N PRO A 64 -8.44 -12.42 4.30
CA PRO A 64 -9.77 -13.02 4.29
C PRO A 64 -10.14 -13.72 5.61
N ILE A 65 -9.14 -14.29 6.30
CA ILE A 65 -9.35 -14.96 7.59
C ILE A 65 -9.76 -13.93 8.64
N TRP A 66 -9.00 -12.83 8.72
CA TRP A 66 -9.28 -11.75 9.68
C TRP A 66 -10.59 -11.01 9.38
N GLY A 67 -10.97 -10.89 8.10
CA GLY A 67 -12.28 -10.37 7.72
C GLY A 67 -13.42 -11.20 8.32
N ARG A 68 -13.37 -12.54 8.17
CA ARG A 68 -14.37 -13.45 8.75
C ARG A 68 -14.39 -13.42 10.28
N LEU A 69 -13.20 -13.40 10.90
CA LEU A 69 -13.11 -13.30 12.37
C LEU A 69 -13.68 -11.98 12.88
N SER A 70 -13.46 -10.90 12.15
CA SER A 70 -14.03 -9.58 12.47
C SER A 70 -15.57 -9.57 12.43
N ASP A 71 -16.16 -10.28 11.47
CA ASP A 71 -17.61 -10.44 11.39
C ASP A 71 -18.18 -11.29 12.52
N ARG A 72 -17.41 -12.27 13.03
CA ARG A 72 -17.82 -13.20 14.08
C ARG A 72 -17.60 -12.67 15.50
N PHE A 73 -16.44 -12.07 15.77
CA PHE A 73 -16.00 -11.68 17.12
C PHE A 73 -16.14 -10.17 17.39
N GLY A 74 -16.49 -9.37 16.37
CA GLY A 74 -16.59 -7.91 16.46
C GLY A 74 -15.38 -7.18 15.89
N ARG A 75 -15.59 -5.91 15.60
CA ARG A 75 -14.60 -5.04 14.95
C ARG A 75 -13.54 -4.55 15.93
N LYS A 76 -13.97 -4.13 17.12
CA LYS A 76 -13.07 -3.57 18.14
C LYS A 76 -11.96 -4.54 18.55
N PRO A 77 -12.22 -5.83 18.90
CA PRO A 77 -11.14 -6.76 19.23
C PRO A 77 -10.13 -6.95 18.11
N MET A 78 -10.57 -6.92 16.84
CA MET A 78 -9.69 -7.08 15.68
C MET A 78 -8.81 -5.84 15.46
N ILE A 79 -9.35 -4.63 15.67
CA ILE A 79 -8.60 -3.36 15.62
C ILE A 79 -7.53 -3.35 16.71
N LEU A 80 -7.90 -3.69 17.96
CA LEU A 80 -6.99 -3.75 19.09
C LEU A 80 -5.85 -4.72 18.86
N ARG A 81 -6.17 -5.94 18.45
CA ARG A 81 -5.18 -6.97 18.11
C ARG A 81 -4.20 -6.45 17.05
N ALA A 82 -4.71 -5.95 15.92
CA ALA A 82 -3.87 -5.52 14.81
C ALA A 82 -2.94 -4.35 15.19
N SER A 83 -3.42 -3.41 15.99
CA SER A 83 -2.64 -2.27 16.47
C SER A 83 -1.56 -2.70 17.47
N ALA A 84 -1.89 -3.56 18.44
CA ALA A 84 -0.93 -4.06 19.42
C ALA A 84 0.21 -4.85 18.75
N TRP A 85 -0.13 -5.80 17.88
CA TRP A 85 0.87 -6.60 17.18
C TRP A 85 1.76 -5.77 16.27
N LEU A 86 1.22 -4.75 15.59
CA LEU A 86 2.04 -3.85 14.80
C LEU A 86 3.08 -3.13 15.68
N GLY A 87 2.68 -2.66 16.86
CA GLY A 87 3.61 -2.03 17.80
C GLY A 87 4.73 -2.98 18.25
N PHE A 88 4.40 -4.21 18.66
CA PHE A 88 5.39 -5.20 19.05
C PHE A 88 6.32 -5.61 17.90
N ILE A 89 5.79 -5.78 16.70
CA ILE A 89 6.59 -6.12 15.53
C ILE A 89 7.56 -4.98 15.16
N MET A 90 7.12 -3.72 15.23
CA MET A 90 8.00 -2.58 14.99
C MET A 90 9.14 -2.53 16.01
N ILE A 91 8.86 -2.74 17.31
CA ILE A 91 9.90 -2.85 18.34
C ILE A 91 10.82 -4.03 18.03
N GLY A 92 10.27 -5.19 17.65
CA GLY A 92 11.05 -6.35 17.24
C GLY A 92 11.98 -6.06 16.05
N MET A 93 11.55 -5.25 15.07
CA MET A 93 12.40 -4.82 13.95
C MET A 93 13.58 -3.97 14.44
N GLY A 94 13.38 -3.10 15.43
CA GLY A 94 14.47 -2.35 16.05
C GLY A 94 15.47 -3.24 16.79
N LEU A 95 15.06 -4.41 17.27
CA LEU A 95 15.90 -5.41 17.93
C LEU A 95 16.55 -6.41 16.96
N ALA A 96 16.26 -6.33 15.65
CA ALA A 96 16.79 -7.28 14.67
C ALA A 96 18.32 -7.26 14.63
N GLN A 97 18.92 -8.46 14.58
CA GLN A 97 20.38 -8.66 14.49
C GLN A 97 20.79 -9.27 13.14
N SER A 98 19.82 -9.69 12.33
CA SER A 98 20.07 -10.25 11.01
C SER A 98 18.93 -9.93 10.06
N VAL A 99 19.17 -10.01 8.77
CA VAL A 99 18.14 -9.81 7.74
C VAL A 99 17.02 -10.85 7.86
N MET A 100 17.36 -12.08 8.29
CA MET A 100 16.37 -13.14 8.50
C MET A 100 15.36 -12.80 9.61
N HIS A 101 15.78 -12.10 10.68
CA HIS A 101 14.85 -11.58 11.69
C HIS A 101 13.86 -10.60 11.06
N LEU A 102 14.30 -9.73 10.15
CA LEU A 102 13.40 -8.82 9.43
C LEU A 102 12.41 -9.59 8.55
N VAL A 103 12.83 -10.64 7.84
CA VAL A 103 11.95 -11.49 7.01
C VAL A 103 10.84 -12.09 7.88
N ILE A 104 11.20 -12.71 9.01
CA ILE A 104 10.24 -13.33 9.93
C ILE A 104 9.26 -12.29 10.48
N LEU A 105 9.76 -11.15 10.94
CA LEU A 105 8.93 -10.07 11.47
C LEU A 105 7.99 -9.49 10.41
N ARG A 106 8.42 -9.39 9.16
CA ARG A 106 7.59 -8.95 8.03
C ARG A 106 6.49 -9.95 7.68
N LEU A 107 6.81 -11.25 7.71
CA LEU A 107 5.79 -12.31 7.56
C LEU A 107 4.76 -12.23 8.68
N LEU A 108 5.20 -12.08 9.93
CA LEU A 108 4.31 -11.91 11.09
C LEU A 108 3.49 -10.61 10.99
N GLN A 109 4.09 -9.52 10.52
CA GLN A 109 3.39 -8.25 10.31
C GLN A 109 2.21 -8.42 9.34
N GLY A 110 2.44 -9.06 8.19
CA GLY A 110 1.38 -9.34 7.23
C GLY A 110 0.31 -10.30 7.79
N ALA A 111 0.75 -11.37 8.48
CA ALA A 111 -0.16 -12.36 9.06
C ALA A 111 -1.05 -11.78 10.16
N LEU A 112 -0.52 -10.91 11.01
CA LEU A 112 -1.22 -10.33 12.16
C LEU A 112 -1.86 -8.95 11.87
N SER A 113 -1.74 -8.44 10.65
CA SER A 113 -2.34 -7.19 10.19
C SER A 113 -3.88 -7.30 10.10
N GLY A 114 -4.53 -6.26 9.61
CA GLY A 114 -5.98 -6.23 9.40
C GLY A 114 -6.67 -5.04 10.06
N PHE A 115 -5.92 -4.06 10.54
CA PHE A 115 -6.46 -2.84 11.16
C PHE A 115 -7.54 -2.18 10.29
N GLN A 116 -7.25 -1.94 9.02
CA GLN A 116 -8.17 -1.25 8.10
C GLN A 116 -9.40 -2.09 7.76
N ALA A 117 -9.23 -3.40 7.61
CA ALA A 117 -10.33 -4.33 7.33
C ALA A 117 -11.39 -4.33 8.45
N ALA A 118 -11.01 -3.99 9.69
CA ALA A 118 -11.92 -3.87 10.81
C ALA A 118 -12.36 -2.42 11.07
N ALA A 119 -11.48 -1.43 10.89
CA ALA A 119 -11.77 -0.02 11.18
C ALA A 119 -12.78 0.59 10.19
N ILE A 120 -12.66 0.28 8.89
CA ILE A 120 -13.56 0.79 7.86
C ILE A 120 -15.03 0.39 8.14
N PRO A 121 -15.35 -0.89 8.35
CA PRO A 121 -16.72 -1.28 8.68
C PRO A 121 -17.20 -0.76 10.04
N LEU A 122 -16.32 -0.63 11.04
CA LEU A 122 -16.70 -0.02 12.33
C LEU A 122 -17.18 1.40 12.13
N ILE A 123 -16.40 2.23 11.44
CA ILE A 123 -16.76 3.63 11.19
C ILE A 123 -18.04 3.72 10.36
N ALA A 124 -18.19 2.88 9.32
CA ALA A 124 -19.38 2.87 8.47
C ALA A 124 -20.64 2.48 9.22
N GLN A 125 -20.56 1.57 10.20
CA GLN A 125 -21.70 1.07 10.98
C GLN A 125 -22.09 2.01 12.13
N GLU A 126 -21.11 2.62 12.79
CA GLU A 126 -21.34 3.49 13.96
C GLU A 126 -21.68 4.93 13.58
N THR A 127 -21.38 5.36 12.37
CA THR A 127 -21.62 6.74 11.91
C THR A 127 -23.06 6.89 11.36
N PRO A 128 -23.79 7.95 11.71
CA PRO A 128 -25.10 8.25 11.11
C PRO A 128 -25.03 8.30 9.58
N LYS A 129 -26.06 7.80 8.89
CA LYS A 129 -26.10 7.68 7.42
C LYS A 129 -25.80 9.00 6.70
N GLU A 130 -26.33 10.11 7.24
CA GLU A 130 -26.18 11.46 6.69
C GLU A 130 -24.73 11.97 6.74
N ARG A 131 -23.89 11.42 7.62
CA ARG A 131 -22.50 11.82 7.84
C ARG A 131 -21.48 10.75 7.46
N SER A 132 -21.93 9.58 7.00
CA SER A 132 -21.06 8.44 6.67
C SER A 132 -20.02 8.79 5.59
N GLY A 133 -20.41 9.52 4.55
CA GLY A 133 -19.49 9.97 3.49
C GLY A 133 -18.38 10.88 4.02
N TRP A 134 -18.72 11.84 4.89
CA TRP A 134 -17.74 12.72 5.52
C TRP A 134 -16.79 11.96 6.44
N ALA A 135 -17.29 11.06 7.28
CA ALA A 135 -16.50 10.28 8.21
C ALA A 135 -15.51 9.35 7.48
N MET A 136 -15.99 8.69 6.44
CA MET A 136 -15.13 7.85 5.58
C MET A 136 -14.07 8.67 4.84
N GLY A 137 -14.45 9.84 4.33
CA GLY A 137 -13.51 10.78 3.71
C GLY A 137 -12.41 11.22 4.67
N LEU A 138 -12.74 11.56 5.91
CA LEU A 138 -11.78 11.94 6.94
C LEU A 138 -10.83 10.77 7.28
N PHE A 139 -11.37 9.55 7.44
CA PHE A 139 -10.58 8.35 7.72
C PHE A 139 -9.58 8.04 6.60
N PHE A 140 -10.03 8.04 5.35
CA PHE A 140 -9.14 7.79 4.19
C PHE A 140 -8.12 8.93 3.99
N THR A 141 -8.47 10.17 4.34
CA THR A 141 -7.52 11.29 4.34
C THR A 141 -6.42 11.07 5.38
N ALA A 142 -6.77 10.71 6.61
CA ALA A 142 -5.80 10.41 7.66
C ALA A 142 -4.87 9.24 7.26
N GLN A 143 -5.45 8.15 6.79
CA GLN A 143 -4.70 6.99 6.29
C GLN A 143 -3.74 7.37 5.15
N GLY A 144 -4.27 8.06 4.14
CA GLY A 144 -3.52 8.45 2.96
C GLY A 144 -2.41 9.45 3.27
N SER A 145 -2.65 10.40 4.17
CA SER A 145 -1.63 11.35 4.62
C SER A 145 -0.50 10.65 5.36
N GLY A 146 -0.80 9.72 6.29
CA GLY A 146 0.19 8.93 6.96
C GLY A 146 1.06 8.11 6.00
N GLY A 147 0.44 7.46 5.03
CA GLY A 147 1.15 6.66 4.03
C GLY A 147 2.09 7.46 3.12
N ARG A 148 1.77 8.73 2.87
CA ARG A 148 2.59 9.61 2.02
C ARG A 148 3.65 10.39 2.80
N MET A 149 3.36 10.74 4.05
CA MET A 149 4.32 11.40 4.94
C MET A 149 5.32 10.42 5.54
N GLY A 150 4.95 9.14 5.66
CA GLY A 150 5.77 8.12 6.32
C GLY A 150 7.18 7.99 5.76
N PRO A 151 7.40 7.90 4.44
CA PRO A 151 8.74 7.80 3.89
C PRO A 151 9.62 9.03 4.23
N LEU A 152 9.07 10.24 4.15
CA LEU A 152 9.78 11.46 4.50
C LEU A 152 10.06 11.54 6.02
N ALA A 153 9.03 11.28 6.84
CA ALA A 153 9.17 11.30 8.30
C ALA A 153 10.15 10.21 8.78
N GLY A 154 10.06 9.00 8.21
CA GLY A 154 10.97 7.90 8.53
C GLY A 154 12.41 8.18 8.12
N GLY A 155 12.62 8.71 6.91
CA GLY A 155 13.93 9.14 6.45
C GLY A 155 14.54 10.19 7.39
N TRP A 156 13.79 11.25 7.71
CA TRP A 156 14.23 12.31 8.61
C TRP A 156 14.54 11.80 10.04
N LEU A 157 13.65 11.00 10.62
CA LEU A 157 13.85 10.43 11.96
C LEU A 157 15.08 9.52 11.99
N SER A 158 15.27 8.68 10.98
CA SER A 158 16.39 7.74 10.93
C SER A 158 17.76 8.43 10.85
N GLU A 159 17.83 9.63 10.27
CA GLU A 159 19.05 10.46 10.26
C GLU A 159 19.38 11.01 11.66
N ILE A 160 18.35 11.36 12.45
CA ILE A 160 18.55 11.99 13.77
C ILE A 160 18.82 10.95 14.86
N ILE A 161 18.01 9.88 14.90
CA ILE A 161 18.02 8.92 16.00
C ILE A 161 18.50 7.51 15.59
N GLY A 162 18.84 7.32 14.32
CA GLY A 162 19.22 6.01 13.76
C GLY A 162 18.05 5.10 13.42
N TYR A 163 18.31 4.08 12.60
CA TYR A 163 17.25 3.18 12.07
C TYR A 163 16.55 2.41 13.19
N ARG A 164 17.31 1.82 14.13
CA ARG A 164 16.78 1.03 15.26
C ARG A 164 15.84 1.84 16.14
N HIS A 165 16.27 3.05 16.53
CA HIS A 165 15.46 3.91 17.39
C HIS A 165 14.22 4.45 16.68
N THR A 166 14.27 4.63 15.36
CA THR A 166 13.10 4.98 14.56
C THR A 166 12.03 3.89 14.66
N PHE A 167 12.40 2.60 14.57
CA PHE A 167 11.47 1.49 14.78
C PHE A 167 10.91 1.46 16.20
N PHE A 168 11.72 1.69 17.23
CA PHE A 168 11.25 1.78 18.62
C PHE A 168 10.25 2.91 18.82
N LEU A 169 10.54 4.09 18.28
CA LEU A 169 9.65 5.25 18.38
C LEU A 169 8.30 4.96 17.74
N ILE A 170 8.28 4.45 16.51
CA ILE A 170 7.05 4.15 15.80
C ILE A 170 6.29 3.00 16.48
N GLY A 171 6.97 1.96 16.94
CA GLY A 171 6.37 0.89 17.70
C GLY A 171 5.70 1.40 18.98
N SER A 172 6.36 2.29 19.70
CA SER A 172 5.82 2.96 20.89
C SER A 172 4.59 3.80 20.56
N CYS A 173 4.63 4.58 19.47
CA CYS A 173 3.46 5.34 18.98
C CYS A 173 2.28 4.42 18.62
N CYS A 174 2.53 3.25 18.01
CA CYS A 174 1.49 2.27 17.71
C CYS A 174 0.88 1.69 19.00
N LEU A 175 1.70 1.42 20.04
CA LEU A 175 1.21 0.94 21.34
C LEU A 175 0.43 2.03 22.11
N LEU A 176 0.85 3.29 22.02
CA LEU A 176 0.05 4.42 22.54
C LEU A 176 -1.27 4.55 21.80
N GLY A 177 -1.25 4.38 20.48
CA GLY A 177 -2.46 4.31 19.65
C GLY A 177 -3.39 3.15 20.08
N PHE A 178 -2.82 1.98 20.39
CA PHE A 178 -3.57 0.85 20.94
C PHE A 178 -4.26 1.24 22.26
N LEU A 179 -3.60 1.92 23.18
CA LEU A 179 -4.23 2.38 24.42
C LEU A 179 -5.40 3.34 24.15
N ALA A 180 -5.29 4.24 23.18
CA ALA A 180 -6.41 5.09 22.78
C ALA A 180 -7.57 4.28 22.18
N LEU A 181 -7.26 3.26 21.38
CA LEU A 181 -8.24 2.36 20.75
C LEU A 181 -9.05 1.53 21.76
N THR A 182 -8.54 1.29 22.97
CA THR A 182 -9.31 0.61 24.03
C THR A 182 -10.61 1.36 24.39
N ARG A 183 -10.63 2.70 24.20
CA ARG A 183 -11.79 3.56 24.45
C ARG A 183 -12.85 3.48 23.36
N LEU A 184 -12.62 2.75 22.25
CA LEU A 184 -13.65 2.56 21.23
C LEU A 184 -14.89 1.91 21.81
N LYS A 185 -16.06 2.35 21.35
CA LYS A 185 -17.36 1.78 21.69
C LYS A 185 -17.96 1.16 20.44
N GLU A 186 -18.11 -0.15 20.44
CA GLU A 186 -18.80 -0.90 19.39
C GLU A 186 -20.23 -1.18 19.87
N THR A 187 -21.22 -0.57 19.21
CA THR A 187 -22.64 -0.72 19.59
C THR A 187 -23.35 -1.74 18.71
N VAL A 188 -22.87 -1.94 17.49
CA VAL A 188 -23.44 -2.88 16.52
C VAL A 188 -22.94 -4.29 16.82
N LYS A 189 -23.86 -5.20 17.12
CA LYS A 189 -23.52 -6.60 17.38
C LYS A 189 -22.99 -7.32 16.15
N PRO A 190 -21.95 -8.19 16.28
CA PRO A 190 -21.46 -9.01 15.19
C PRO A 190 -22.56 -9.86 14.56
N ASN A 191 -22.52 -10.05 13.25
CA ASN A 191 -23.47 -10.91 12.53
C ASN A 191 -22.73 -12.13 11.92
N PRO A 192 -22.73 -13.28 12.58
CA PRO A 192 -22.03 -14.49 12.11
C PRO A 192 -22.54 -15.01 10.76
N ARG A 193 -23.81 -14.77 10.42
CA ARG A 193 -24.45 -15.30 9.18
C ARG A 193 -23.94 -14.58 7.91
N ALA A 194 -23.37 -13.40 8.02
CA ALA A 194 -22.80 -12.70 6.87
C ALA A 194 -21.56 -13.40 6.27
N ALA A 195 -20.90 -14.28 7.05
CA ALA A 195 -19.68 -14.98 6.67
C ALA A 195 -19.90 -16.27 5.83
N GLU A 196 -21.11 -16.81 5.77
CA GLU A 196 -21.36 -18.21 5.32
C GLU A 196 -21.56 -18.41 3.81
N GLN A 197 -21.71 -17.36 3.02
CA GLN A 197 -21.97 -17.56 1.58
C GLN A 197 -20.68 -18.00 0.84
N GLY A 198 -20.75 -19.11 0.11
CA GLY A 198 -19.60 -19.75 -0.55
C GLY A 198 -19.01 -18.96 -1.73
N LEU A 199 -17.69 -19.11 -1.94
CA LEU A 199 -16.91 -18.49 -3.01
C LEU A 199 -17.42 -18.85 -4.42
N LYS A 200 -17.70 -20.14 -4.64
CA LYS A 200 -18.20 -20.67 -5.94
C LYS A 200 -19.52 -20.03 -6.36
N GLU A 201 -20.40 -19.76 -5.40
CA GLU A 201 -21.70 -19.14 -5.64
C GLU A 201 -21.60 -17.68 -6.07
N THR A 202 -20.62 -16.93 -5.52
CA THR A 202 -20.35 -15.55 -5.91
C THR A 202 -19.94 -15.47 -7.38
N PHE A 203 -18.99 -16.31 -7.81
CA PHE A 203 -18.54 -16.34 -9.21
C PHE A 203 -19.65 -16.83 -10.16
N ARG A 204 -20.54 -17.72 -9.71
CA ARG A 204 -21.66 -18.20 -10.52
C ARG A 204 -22.67 -17.08 -10.84
N LYS A 205 -22.86 -16.14 -9.91
CA LYS A 205 -23.81 -15.01 -10.03
C LYS A 205 -23.28 -13.82 -10.83
N LEU A 206 -22.00 -13.83 -11.27
CA LEU A 206 -21.43 -12.72 -12.04
C LEU A 206 -21.89 -12.76 -13.51
N PRO A 207 -22.48 -11.67 -14.04
CA PRO A 207 -22.87 -11.58 -15.44
C PRO A 207 -21.65 -11.49 -16.37
N HIS A 208 -20.60 -10.75 -15.99
CA HIS A 208 -19.41 -10.48 -16.81
C HIS A 208 -18.14 -11.08 -16.20
N LYS A 209 -18.08 -12.42 -16.06
CA LYS A 209 -16.96 -13.14 -15.41
C LYS A 209 -15.60 -12.84 -16.04
N GLN A 210 -15.54 -12.82 -17.37
CA GLN A 210 -14.30 -12.59 -18.12
C GLN A 210 -13.74 -11.18 -17.89
N ALA A 211 -14.61 -10.16 -17.89
CA ALA A 211 -14.23 -8.78 -17.62
C ALA A 211 -13.72 -8.60 -16.19
N VAL A 212 -14.39 -9.20 -15.20
CA VAL A 212 -13.97 -9.17 -13.79
C VAL A 212 -12.63 -9.88 -13.60
N CYS A 213 -12.43 -11.06 -14.20
CA CYS A 213 -11.13 -11.76 -14.18
C CYS A 213 -10.04 -10.96 -14.91
N GLY A 214 -10.38 -10.26 -15.97
CA GLY A 214 -9.50 -9.33 -16.68
C GLY A 214 -9.04 -8.17 -15.77
N LEU A 215 -9.97 -7.59 -14.97
CA LEU A 215 -9.63 -6.57 -14.00
C LEU A 215 -8.69 -7.08 -12.90
N PHE A 216 -8.87 -8.33 -12.40
CA PHE A 216 -7.96 -8.90 -11.41
C PHE A 216 -6.55 -9.09 -11.96
N ARG A 217 -6.43 -9.68 -13.16
CA ARG A 217 -5.15 -9.82 -13.85
C ARG A 217 -4.46 -8.47 -14.04
N ARG A 218 -5.21 -7.48 -14.51
CA ARG A 218 -4.71 -6.13 -14.68
C ARG A 218 -4.24 -5.51 -13.35
N THR A 219 -5.01 -5.67 -12.27
CA THR A 219 -4.63 -5.18 -10.94
C THR A 219 -3.36 -5.84 -10.44
N LEU A 220 -3.21 -7.15 -10.65
CA LEU A 220 -1.99 -7.88 -10.32
C LEU A 220 -0.78 -7.31 -11.08
N PHE A 221 -0.85 -7.19 -12.40
CA PHE A 221 0.25 -6.67 -13.22
C PHE A 221 0.56 -5.20 -12.93
N LEU A 222 -0.45 -4.39 -12.63
CA LEU A 222 -0.26 -2.99 -12.21
C LEU A 222 0.56 -2.93 -10.93
N HIS A 223 0.15 -3.65 -9.88
CA HIS A 223 0.85 -3.61 -8.60
C HIS A 223 2.21 -4.29 -8.66
N PHE A 224 2.35 -5.33 -9.49
CA PHE A 224 3.65 -5.89 -9.82
C PHE A 224 4.60 -4.79 -10.34
N ALA A 225 4.21 -4.07 -11.39
CA ALA A 225 5.03 -3.00 -11.97
C ALA A 225 5.32 -1.86 -10.97
N LEU A 226 4.32 -1.44 -10.19
CA LEU A 226 4.47 -0.35 -9.23
C LEU A 226 5.35 -0.71 -8.02
N THR A 227 5.52 -2.00 -7.69
CA THR A 227 6.32 -2.42 -6.53
C THR A 227 7.71 -2.96 -6.90
N CYS A 228 7.98 -3.24 -8.16
CA CYS A 228 9.31 -3.68 -8.61
C CYS A 228 10.45 -2.73 -8.20
N TRP A 229 10.24 -1.44 -8.29
CA TRP A 229 11.25 -0.41 -7.99
C TRP A 229 11.26 0.03 -6.51
N GLN A 230 10.17 -0.20 -5.76
CA GLN A 230 10.03 0.35 -4.40
C GLN A 230 11.15 -0.06 -3.45
N PRO A 231 11.52 -1.35 -3.31
CA PRO A 231 12.54 -1.76 -2.36
C PRO A 231 13.96 -1.34 -2.76
N ILE A 232 14.18 -0.95 -4.02
CA ILE A 232 15.50 -0.63 -4.57
C ILE A 232 15.72 0.87 -4.81
N LEU A 233 14.70 1.71 -4.62
CA LEU A 233 14.79 3.14 -4.93
C LEU A 233 15.86 3.85 -4.11
N THR A 234 16.02 3.51 -2.83
CA THR A 234 17.06 4.09 -1.97
C THR A 234 18.46 3.72 -2.46
N VAL A 235 18.66 2.48 -2.88
CA VAL A 235 19.93 2.06 -3.49
C VAL A 235 20.20 2.85 -4.77
N TYR A 236 19.17 3.12 -5.58
CA TYR A 236 19.30 3.96 -6.76
C TYR A 236 19.66 5.41 -6.41
N VAL A 237 19.03 6.01 -5.41
CA VAL A 237 19.39 7.35 -4.93
C VAL A 237 20.85 7.39 -4.47
N GLN A 238 21.32 6.35 -3.78
CA GLN A 238 22.72 6.22 -3.37
C GLN A 238 23.68 6.14 -4.56
N THR A 239 23.30 5.47 -5.67
CA THR A 239 24.14 5.44 -6.88
C THR A 239 24.20 6.79 -7.60
N LEU A 240 23.12 7.61 -7.50
CA LEU A 240 23.07 8.94 -8.08
C LEU A 240 23.87 9.97 -7.26
N GLU A 241 23.98 9.78 -5.95
CA GLU A 241 24.71 10.66 -5.04
C GLU A 241 25.38 9.83 -3.93
N PRO A 242 26.55 9.23 -4.22
CA PRO A 242 27.24 8.32 -3.30
C PRO A 242 27.69 9.00 -1.98
N ASN A 243 27.91 10.31 -2.01
CA ASN A 243 28.40 11.09 -0.87
C ASN A 243 27.27 11.89 -0.19
N ALA A 244 26.01 11.52 -0.37
CA ALA A 244 24.90 12.21 0.28
C ALA A 244 25.01 12.11 1.82
N GLU A 245 25.13 13.22 2.51
CA GLU A 245 25.16 13.27 3.98
C GLU A 245 23.82 12.81 4.61
N HIS A 246 22.70 13.02 3.90
CA HIS A 246 21.33 12.72 4.35
C HIS A 246 20.59 11.79 3.38
N LEU A 247 21.15 10.60 3.16
CA LEU A 247 20.64 9.65 2.16
C LEU A 247 19.22 9.14 2.47
N ALA A 248 18.92 8.88 3.74
CA ALA A 248 17.59 8.38 4.14
C ALA A 248 16.51 9.47 3.97
N LEU A 249 16.80 10.71 4.33
CA LEU A 249 15.91 11.85 4.13
C LEU A 249 15.68 12.12 2.64
N LEU A 250 16.76 12.13 1.85
CA LEU A 250 16.71 12.35 0.40
C LEU A 250 15.85 11.26 -0.29
N SER A 251 16.09 10.01 0.05
CA SER A 251 15.28 8.88 -0.41
C SER A 251 13.83 9.01 0.01
N GLY A 252 13.57 9.36 1.28
CA GLY A 252 12.24 9.62 1.79
C GLY A 252 11.50 10.73 1.05
N ALA A 253 12.20 11.82 0.68
CA ALA A 253 11.65 12.91 -0.11
C ALA A 253 11.27 12.46 -1.53
N VAL A 254 12.14 11.68 -2.19
CA VAL A 254 11.88 11.11 -3.52
C VAL A 254 10.68 10.15 -3.49
N PHE A 255 10.55 9.30 -2.46
CA PHE A 255 9.38 8.45 -2.27
C PHE A 255 8.10 9.27 -2.06
N SER A 256 8.15 10.25 -1.17
CA SER A 256 6.97 11.05 -0.79
C SER A 256 6.48 11.95 -1.91
N SER A 257 7.35 12.38 -2.84
CA SER A 257 7.00 13.27 -3.94
C SER A 257 5.85 12.71 -4.80
N ALA A 258 5.91 11.44 -5.18
CA ALA A 258 4.84 10.77 -5.92
C ALA A 258 3.54 10.67 -5.08
N GLY A 259 3.68 10.43 -3.78
CA GLY A 259 2.55 10.39 -2.86
C GLY A 259 1.81 11.71 -2.76
N PHE A 260 2.53 12.81 -2.59
CA PHE A 260 1.97 14.17 -2.53
C PHE A 260 1.28 14.56 -3.84
N ALA A 261 1.92 14.31 -5.00
CA ALA A 261 1.31 14.55 -6.30
C ALA A 261 0.00 13.75 -6.48
N SER A 262 0.01 12.48 -6.11
CA SER A 262 -1.17 11.64 -6.15
C SER A 262 -2.30 12.17 -5.25
N MET A 263 -1.99 12.66 -4.06
CA MET A 263 -2.98 13.25 -3.15
C MET A 263 -3.65 14.49 -3.74
N LEU A 264 -2.88 15.36 -4.39
CA LEU A 264 -3.40 16.59 -5.01
C LEU A 264 -4.31 16.30 -6.22
N CYS A 265 -4.02 15.22 -6.95
CA CYS A 265 -4.67 14.96 -8.24
C CYS A 265 -5.78 13.89 -8.18
N ALA A 266 -5.78 13.00 -7.17
CA ALA A 266 -6.69 11.84 -7.10
C ALA A 266 -8.18 12.24 -7.18
N SER A 267 -8.61 13.26 -6.43
CA SER A 267 -10.00 13.72 -6.43
C SER A 267 -10.43 14.36 -7.76
N ARG A 268 -9.49 15.06 -8.43
CA ARG A 268 -9.76 15.68 -9.74
C ARG A 268 -9.86 14.61 -10.83
N LEU A 269 -8.94 13.65 -10.84
CA LEU A 269 -8.94 12.53 -11.80
C LEU A 269 -10.11 11.59 -11.55
N GLY A 270 -10.52 11.37 -10.30
CA GLY A 270 -11.74 10.63 -9.97
C GLY A 270 -12.98 11.27 -10.58
N ARG A 271 -13.18 12.58 -10.38
CA ARG A 271 -14.31 13.33 -10.99
C ARG A 271 -14.26 13.33 -12.52
N LEU A 272 -13.06 13.39 -13.08
CA LEU A 272 -12.88 13.32 -14.53
C LEU A 272 -13.24 11.91 -15.06
N ALA A 273 -12.87 10.86 -14.33
CA ALA A 273 -13.25 9.48 -14.66
C ALA A 273 -14.78 9.27 -14.65
N ASP A 274 -15.49 9.94 -13.74
CA ASP A 274 -16.97 9.89 -13.72
C ASP A 274 -17.59 10.61 -14.92
N ARG A 275 -16.94 11.64 -15.44
CA ARG A 275 -17.45 12.44 -16.58
C ARG A 275 -17.14 11.83 -17.95
N ILE A 276 -15.90 11.43 -18.20
CA ILE A 276 -15.45 10.98 -19.54
C ILE A 276 -15.30 9.46 -19.66
N GLY A 277 -15.50 8.73 -18.55
CA GLY A 277 -15.43 7.27 -18.45
C GLY A 277 -14.13 6.77 -17.79
N SER A 278 -14.29 5.85 -16.84
CA SER A 278 -13.19 5.29 -16.06
C SER A 278 -12.16 4.54 -16.91
N HIS A 279 -12.58 3.87 -17.99
CA HIS A 279 -11.69 3.16 -18.91
C HIS A 279 -10.71 4.11 -19.63
N LYS A 280 -11.18 5.32 -20.03
CA LYS A 280 -10.34 6.32 -20.72
C LYS A 280 -9.29 6.90 -19.76
N ILE A 281 -9.69 7.27 -18.55
CA ILE A 281 -8.77 7.79 -17.53
C ILE A 281 -7.76 6.71 -17.14
N LEU A 282 -8.20 5.48 -16.98
CA LEU A 282 -7.33 4.36 -16.68
C LEU A 282 -6.25 4.15 -17.75
N PHE A 283 -6.65 4.15 -19.02
CA PHE A 283 -5.73 4.04 -20.15
C PHE A 283 -4.75 5.21 -20.19
N ALA A 284 -5.23 6.45 -20.08
CA ALA A 284 -4.39 7.64 -20.10
C ALA A 284 -3.38 7.66 -18.94
N CYS A 285 -3.83 7.30 -17.74
CA CYS A 285 -2.99 7.22 -16.54
C CYS A 285 -1.90 6.15 -16.68
N LEU A 286 -2.24 4.94 -17.18
CA LEU A 286 -1.26 3.88 -17.41
C LEU A 286 -0.22 4.26 -18.46
N THR A 287 -0.67 4.86 -19.56
CA THR A 287 0.19 5.31 -20.65
C THR A 287 1.14 6.40 -20.17
N LEU A 288 0.64 7.42 -19.49
CA LEU A 288 1.46 8.49 -18.92
C LEU A 288 2.45 7.93 -17.88
N ALA A 289 2.03 7.04 -16.98
CA ALA A 289 2.91 6.42 -15.99
C ALA A 289 4.04 5.62 -16.67
N GLY A 290 3.74 4.88 -17.73
CA GLY A 290 4.73 4.15 -18.51
C GLY A 290 5.76 5.06 -19.18
N PHE A 291 5.30 6.13 -19.86
CA PHE A 291 6.23 7.08 -20.47
C PHE A 291 7.08 7.85 -19.46
N VAL A 292 6.53 8.23 -18.32
CA VAL A 292 7.27 8.91 -17.25
C VAL A 292 8.25 7.97 -16.54
N ALA A 293 8.03 6.66 -16.58
CA ALA A 293 8.98 5.71 -16.02
C ALA A 293 10.30 5.62 -16.84
N ILE A 294 10.27 5.84 -18.16
CA ILE A 294 11.45 5.76 -19.02
C ILE A 294 12.56 6.74 -18.58
N PRO A 295 12.33 8.06 -18.47
CA PRO A 295 13.37 8.99 -18.10
C PRO A 295 13.87 8.80 -16.66
N GLN A 296 13.15 8.10 -15.78
CA GLN A 296 13.62 7.80 -14.43
C GLN A 296 14.86 6.90 -14.42
N GLY A 297 15.05 6.07 -15.44
CA GLY A 297 16.27 5.27 -15.63
C GLY A 297 17.46 6.03 -16.22
N LEU A 298 17.26 7.27 -16.66
CA LEU A 298 18.26 8.11 -17.33
C LEU A 298 18.71 9.32 -16.48
N VAL A 299 18.18 9.48 -15.28
CA VAL A 299 18.52 10.60 -14.40
C VAL A 299 19.95 10.50 -13.90
N THR A 300 20.57 11.66 -13.67
CA THR A 300 21.94 11.79 -13.16
C THR A 300 22.00 12.39 -11.76
N ALA A 301 20.86 12.85 -11.23
CA ALA A 301 20.79 13.47 -9.91
C ALA A 301 19.46 13.13 -9.19
N PRO A 302 19.45 13.03 -7.85
CA PRO A 302 18.26 12.68 -7.07
C PRO A 302 17.10 13.66 -7.22
N TRP A 303 17.35 14.95 -7.40
CA TRP A 303 16.28 15.94 -7.59
C TRP A 303 15.52 15.74 -8.92
N GLN A 304 16.19 15.30 -10.00
CA GLN A 304 15.54 14.93 -11.26
C GLN A 304 14.61 13.75 -11.05
N LEU A 305 15.08 12.74 -10.32
CA LEU A 305 14.26 11.58 -9.95
C LEU A 305 13.04 12.01 -9.13
N GLY A 306 13.22 12.89 -8.15
CA GLY A 306 12.13 13.44 -7.34
C GLY A 306 11.06 14.17 -8.18
N LEU A 307 11.48 14.97 -9.16
CA LEU A 307 10.57 15.65 -10.08
C LEU A 307 9.80 14.65 -10.96
N LEU A 308 10.49 13.69 -11.56
CA LEU A 308 9.85 12.63 -12.36
C LEU A 308 8.92 11.77 -11.51
N ARG A 309 9.26 11.50 -10.26
CA ARG A 309 8.39 10.85 -9.29
C ARG A 309 7.13 11.64 -8.99
N PHE A 310 7.24 12.96 -8.87
CA PHE A 310 6.08 13.83 -8.73
C PHE A 310 5.15 13.70 -9.94
N VAL A 311 5.66 13.78 -11.16
CA VAL A 311 4.87 13.59 -12.38
C VAL A 311 4.27 12.18 -12.45
N HIS A 312 5.05 11.16 -12.10
CA HIS A 312 4.55 9.78 -12.00
C HIS A 312 3.41 9.65 -10.98
N GLY A 313 3.50 10.36 -9.85
CA GLY A 313 2.44 10.44 -8.84
C GLY A 313 1.13 10.99 -9.39
N VAL A 314 1.17 12.03 -10.25
CA VAL A 314 0.00 12.52 -10.98
C VAL A 314 -0.57 11.42 -11.88
N ALA A 315 0.29 10.72 -12.61
CA ALA A 315 -0.13 9.66 -13.52
C ALA A 315 -0.83 8.50 -12.79
N ILE A 316 -0.31 8.05 -11.64
CA ILE A 316 -0.92 6.93 -10.89
C ILE A 316 -2.15 7.31 -10.08
N ALA A 317 -2.40 8.61 -9.85
CA ALA A 317 -3.48 9.10 -8.99
C ALA A 317 -4.89 8.67 -9.46
N GLY A 318 -5.09 8.52 -10.77
CA GLY A 318 -6.37 8.09 -11.35
C GLY A 318 -6.58 6.58 -11.41
N LEU A 319 -5.56 5.75 -11.15
CA LEU A 319 -5.61 4.30 -11.37
C LEU A 319 -6.57 3.60 -10.42
N MET A 320 -6.47 3.89 -9.11
CA MET A 320 -7.31 3.25 -8.09
C MET A 320 -8.79 3.68 -8.18
N PRO A 321 -9.12 4.99 -8.26
CA PRO A 321 -10.52 5.42 -8.44
C PRO A 321 -11.16 4.78 -9.68
N SER A 322 -10.46 4.80 -10.82
CA SER A 322 -10.97 4.23 -12.08
C SER A 322 -11.18 2.71 -11.97
N THR A 323 -10.24 1.98 -11.34
CA THR A 323 -10.36 0.54 -11.12
C THR A 323 -11.58 0.21 -10.25
N ASN A 324 -11.74 0.92 -9.12
CA ASN A 324 -12.83 0.69 -8.20
C ASN A 324 -14.19 1.00 -8.84
N ASN A 325 -14.25 2.04 -9.68
CA ASN A 325 -15.47 2.38 -10.41
C ASN A 325 -15.83 1.30 -11.45
N LEU A 326 -14.85 0.79 -12.20
CA LEU A 326 -15.07 -0.33 -13.13
C LEU A 326 -15.54 -1.61 -12.41
N ILE A 327 -14.94 -1.96 -11.28
CA ILE A 327 -15.41 -3.10 -10.47
C ILE A 327 -16.88 -2.90 -10.07
N ARG A 328 -17.22 -1.68 -9.61
CA ARG A 328 -18.60 -1.36 -9.22
C ARG A 328 -19.58 -1.48 -10.39
N GLN A 329 -19.21 -1.05 -11.58
CA GLN A 329 -20.05 -1.11 -12.77
C GLN A 329 -20.29 -2.54 -13.25
N LEU A 330 -19.28 -3.40 -13.16
CA LEU A 330 -19.31 -4.79 -13.67
C LEU A 330 -19.82 -5.81 -12.64
N THR A 331 -20.09 -5.38 -11.39
CA THR A 331 -20.40 -6.30 -10.29
C THR A 331 -21.75 -5.99 -9.66
N PRO A 332 -22.66 -6.97 -9.52
CA PRO A 332 -23.89 -6.79 -8.77
C PRO A 332 -23.64 -6.39 -7.32
N PRO A 333 -24.49 -5.51 -6.71
CA PRO A 333 -24.30 -5.03 -5.34
C PRO A 333 -24.12 -6.13 -4.30
N VAL A 334 -24.81 -7.26 -4.44
CA VAL A 334 -24.74 -8.42 -3.53
C VAL A 334 -23.34 -9.07 -3.49
N CYS A 335 -22.58 -9.00 -4.59
CA CYS A 335 -21.26 -9.62 -4.73
C CYS A 335 -20.11 -8.63 -4.56
N LEU A 336 -20.39 -7.31 -4.49
CA LEU A 336 -19.41 -6.25 -4.61
C LEU A 336 -18.28 -6.34 -3.57
N GLY A 337 -18.63 -6.55 -2.29
CA GLY A 337 -17.63 -6.64 -1.22
C GLY A 337 -16.62 -7.79 -1.42
N ARG A 338 -17.10 -8.93 -1.94
CA ARG A 338 -16.23 -10.08 -2.22
C ARG A 338 -15.31 -9.85 -3.42
N ILE A 339 -15.84 -9.23 -4.47
CA ILE A 339 -15.06 -8.89 -5.66
C ILE A 339 -13.96 -7.89 -5.30
N TYR A 340 -14.24 -6.91 -4.43
CA TYR A 340 -13.19 -6.05 -3.87
C TYR A 340 -12.15 -6.84 -3.07
N GLY A 341 -12.57 -7.84 -2.27
CA GLY A 341 -11.65 -8.72 -1.56
C GLY A 341 -10.72 -9.50 -2.48
N PHE A 342 -11.24 -10.06 -3.60
CA PHE A 342 -10.42 -10.74 -4.61
C PHE A 342 -9.47 -9.77 -5.33
N ASN A 343 -9.95 -8.58 -5.66
CA ASN A 343 -9.10 -7.54 -6.24
C ASN A 343 -7.96 -7.15 -5.29
N GLN A 344 -8.24 -7.07 -4.00
CA GLN A 344 -7.21 -6.82 -2.97
C GLN A 344 -6.19 -7.97 -2.89
N SER A 345 -6.63 -9.23 -2.99
CA SER A 345 -5.71 -10.38 -3.03
C SER A 345 -4.84 -10.35 -4.29
N ALA A 346 -5.42 -10.04 -5.45
CA ALA A 346 -4.65 -9.85 -6.69
C ALA A 346 -3.62 -8.72 -6.56
N GLN A 347 -3.98 -7.63 -5.89
CA GLN A 347 -3.08 -6.52 -5.55
C GLN A 347 -1.90 -7.01 -4.70
N PHE A 348 -2.16 -7.72 -3.59
CA PHE A 348 -1.11 -8.20 -2.70
C PHE A 348 -0.18 -9.22 -3.37
N ILE A 349 -0.71 -10.11 -4.21
CA ILE A 349 0.10 -11.05 -4.99
C ILE A 349 1.00 -10.29 -5.98
N GLY A 350 0.46 -9.27 -6.65
CA GLY A 350 1.24 -8.38 -7.52
C GLY A 350 2.35 -7.65 -6.75
N MET A 351 2.05 -7.12 -5.57
CA MET A 351 3.03 -6.44 -4.72
C MET A 351 4.13 -7.39 -4.21
N PHE A 352 3.76 -8.60 -3.82
CA PHE A 352 4.72 -9.64 -3.40
C PHE A 352 5.67 -10.02 -4.52
N SER A 353 5.12 -10.44 -5.66
CA SER A 353 5.92 -10.89 -6.80
C SER A 353 6.77 -9.75 -7.40
N GLY A 354 6.19 -8.54 -7.48
CA GLY A 354 6.90 -7.35 -7.96
C GLY A 354 8.09 -6.98 -7.09
N SER A 355 7.92 -6.98 -5.77
CA SER A 355 9.01 -6.63 -4.85
C SER A 355 10.17 -7.63 -4.93
N ILE A 356 9.89 -8.93 -4.90
CA ILE A 356 10.93 -9.96 -4.93
C ILE A 356 11.64 -9.99 -6.28
N LEU A 357 10.87 -10.10 -7.37
CA LEU A 357 11.46 -10.14 -8.70
C LEU A 357 12.16 -8.83 -9.05
N GLY A 358 11.60 -7.69 -8.61
CA GLY A 358 12.23 -6.38 -8.78
C GLY A 358 13.61 -6.30 -8.14
N GLY A 359 13.76 -6.78 -6.91
CA GLY A 359 15.05 -6.83 -6.23
C GLY A 359 16.07 -7.75 -6.93
N HIS A 360 15.65 -8.93 -7.38
CA HIS A 360 16.52 -9.86 -8.11
C HIS A 360 16.95 -9.33 -9.48
N ILE A 361 15.99 -8.86 -10.27
CA ILE A 361 16.26 -8.31 -11.60
C ILE A 361 17.19 -7.08 -11.50
N ALA A 362 16.93 -6.19 -10.54
CA ALA A 362 17.79 -5.02 -10.34
C ALA A 362 19.24 -5.38 -9.97
N ALA A 363 19.42 -6.46 -9.20
CA ALA A 363 20.74 -6.96 -8.85
C ALA A 363 21.52 -7.51 -10.07
N GLU A 364 20.84 -8.09 -11.05
CA GLU A 364 21.48 -8.70 -12.22
C GLU A 364 21.70 -7.74 -13.38
N ILE A 365 20.69 -6.92 -13.71
CA ILE A 365 20.74 -6.04 -14.89
C ILE A 365 21.00 -4.57 -14.56
N GLY A 366 21.06 -4.24 -13.26
CA GLY A 366 21.23 -2.87 -12.76
C GLY A 366 19.91 -2.14 -12.50
N ILE A 367 19.94 -1.25 -11.51
CA ILE A 367 18.75 -0.58 -10.98
C ILE A 367 18.13 0.38 -12.02
N ALA A 368 18.96 1.10 -12.79
CA ALA A 368 18.47 2.01 -13.84
C ALA A 368 17.63 1.28 -14.89
N ASN A 369 18.05 0.08 -15.31
CA ASN A 369 17.36 -0.75 -16.30
C ASN A 369 16.00 -1.24 -15.81
N MET A 370 15.81 -1.32 -14.49
CA MET A 370 14.53 -1.70 -13.90
C MET A 370 13.41 -0.72 -14.27
N PHE A 371 13.70 0.57 -14.42
CA PHE A 371 12.69 1.57 -14.82
C PHE A 371 12.19 1.34 -16.24
N PHE A 372 13.02 0.84 -17.16
CA PHE A 372 12.59 0.49 -18.53
C PHE A 372 11.67 -0.73 -18.51
N ILE A 373 11.96 -1.73 -17.66
CA ILE A 373 11.07 -2.89 -17.47
C ILE A 373 9.72 -2.44 -16.92
N VAL A 374 9.72 -1.59 -15.89
CA VAL A 374 8.49 -1.03 -15.31
C VAL A 374 7.70 -0.23 -16.35
N ALA A 375 8.38 0.57 -17.18
CA ALA A 375 7.76 1.31 -18.28
C ALA A 375 7.08 0.36 -19.27
N ALA A 376 7.79 -0.68 -19.72
CA ALA A 376 7.25 -1.70 -20.64
C ALA A 376 6.01 -2.39 -20.03
N LEU A 377 6.07 -2.81 -18.76
CA LEU A 377 4.95 -3.45 -18.06
C LEU A 377 3.72 -2.53 -17.96
N LEU A 378 3.92 -1.23 -17.66
CA LEU A 378 2.83 -0.26 -17.57
C LEU A 378 2.21 0.00 -18.95
N LEU A 379 3.02 0.12 -19.99
CA LEU A 379 2.54 0.31 -21.37
C LEU A 379 1.83 -0.94 -21.90
N LEU A 380 2.32 -2.15 -21.61
CA LEU A 380 1.62 -3.40 -21.92
C LEU A 380 0.29 -3.49 -21.17
N ASN A 381 0.24 -3.07 -19.91
CA ASN A 381 -1.00 -2.99 -19.14
C ASN A 381 -1.99 -1.97 -19.75
N ALA A 382 -1.50 -0.84 -20.27
CA ALA A 382 -2.32 0.14 -20.99
C ALA A 382 -2.89 -0.46 -22.30
N ALA A 383 -2.04 -1.12 -23.09
CA ALA A 383 -2.48 -1.81 -24.32
C ALA A 383 -3.53 -2.88 -24.03
N TRP A 384 -3.31 -3.70 -23.00
CA TRP A 384 -4.28 -4.69 -22.53
C TRP A 384 -5.62 -4.03 -22.14
N CYS A 385 -5.58 -2.94 -21.41
CA CYS A 385 -6.77 -2.19 -21.01
C CYS A 385 -7.58 -1.74 -22.23
N ARG A 386 -6.91 -1.26 -23.27
CA ARG A 386 -7.56 -0.84 -24.53
C ARG A 386 -8.20 -2.01 -25.28
N LEU A 387 -7.52 -3.16 -25.36
CA LEU A 387 -7.98 -4.31 -26.12
C LEU A 387 -9.15 -5.05 -25.44
N VAL A 388 -9.15 -5.17 -24.10
CA VAL A 388 -10.09 -6.03 -23.37
C VAL A 388 -11.26 -5.25 -22.77
N ILE A 389 -11.01 -4.03 -22.24
CA ILE A 389 -12.01 -3.27 -21.45
C ILE A 389 -12.78 -2.27 -22.34
N TRP A 390 -12.21 -1.84 -23.48
CA TRP A 390 -12.84 -0.86 -24.36
C TRP A 390 -13.95 -1.48 -25.21
N HIS A 391 -13.91 -2.80 -25.42
CA HIS A 391 -14.87 -3.54 -26.25
C HIS A 391 -15.89 -4.37 -25.41
N SER A 392 -15.84 -4.31 -24.09
CA SER A 392 -16.81 -4.90 -23.15
C SER A 392 -17.71 -3.85 -22.51
#